data_4a79e6e9cf796757740bc9d603db499b
#
_entry.id   4a79e6e9cf796757740bc9d603db499b
#
_cell.length_a   1.000
_cell.length_b   1.000
_cell.length_c   1.000
_cell.angle_alpha   90.00
_cell.angle_beta   90.00
_cell.angle_gamma   90.00
#
_symmetry.space_group_name_H-M   'P 1'
#
loop_
_entity.id
_entity.type
_entity.pdbx_description
1 polymer ?
#
loop_
_entity_poly.entity_id
_entity_poly.type
_entity_poly.pdbx_seq_one_letter_code
_entity_poly.pdbx_strand_id
1 'polypeptide(L)'
;MKTLKWGLLYTAAFLAAFVGSALLKMNSDPTHGKYNTRWDETVGKVYTDLPYGEGAANKFDLYVPADKSQDAYGLVVYLHAGGFTGGDKAEDAEMLEWLCSKGYVAAGINYTLFTEENPDASVYSQSEEIKAAMPYVVAAAEKLGYKLDRMAISGGSAGGCLALLYAYRDADTSPLPVRMVFEAVGPGSFHVEDWGIFGLDQSPAAAAGLFSVMSGQALTPEDIASGAYLEAVKPISADRWVTKDTVPSVLCYGAYDKMQPFAASKPLVAALE
;
A
#
# COMPACT_ATOMS: atom_id res chain seq x y z
N MET A 1 -54.89 -3.92 15.10
CA MET A 1 -54.54 -4.83 13.98
C MET A 1 -54.03 -4.08 12.72
N LYS A 2 -54.65 -2.96 12.26
CA LYS A 2 -54.17 -2.22 11.07
C LYS A 2 -52.80 -1.60 11.26
N THR A 3 -52.53 -0.98 12.39
CA THR A 3 -51.24 -0.33 12.71
C THR A 3 -50.07 -1.30 12.77
N LEU A 4 -50.32 -2.52 13.33
CA LEU A 4 -49.27 -3.56 13.37
C LEU A 4 -48.90 -4.09 11.96
N LYS A 5 -49.90 -4.21 11.08
CA LYS A 5 -49.64 -4.63 9.69
C LYS A 5 -48.82 -3.60 8.92
N TRP A 6 -49.08 -2.30 9.12
CA TRP A 6 -48.31 -1.24 8.50
C TRP A 6 -46.90 -1.15 9.07
N GLY A 7 -46.73 -1.34 10.38
CA GLY A 7 -45.41 -1.39 11.00
C GLY A 7 -44.54 -2.52 10.42
N LEU A 8 -45.11 -3.74 10.31
CA LEU A 8 -44.42 -4.89 9.69
C LEU A 8 -44.07 -4.62 8.21
N LEU A 9 -44.98 -4.00 7.47
CA LEU A 9 -44.72 -3.66 6.05
C LEU A 9 -43.57 -2.67 5.90
N TYR A 10 -43.52 -1.60 6.70
CA TYR A 10 -42.44 -0.64 6.67
C TYR A 10 -41.09 -1.23 7.11
N THR A 11 -41.09 -2.08 8.14
CA THR A 11 -39.88 -2.79 8.57
C THR A 11 -39.38 -3.73 7.47
N ALA A 12 -40.25 -4.48 6.81
CA ALA A 12 -39.88 -5.36 5.72
C ALA A 12 -39.35 -4.58 4.51
N ALA A 13 -39.97 -3.45 4.15
CA ALA A 13 -39.51 -2.59 3.06
C ALA A 13 -38.13 -1.97 3.38
N PHE A 14 -37.93 -1.51 4.63
CA PHE A 14 -36.65 -0.99 5.08
C PHE A 14 -35.55 -2.04 5.02
N LEU A 15 -35.82 -3.25 5.55
CA LEU A 15 -34.84 -4.34 5.51
C LEU A 15 -34.50 -4.76 4.07
N ALA A 16 -35.50 -4.83 3.19
CA ALA A 16 -35.27 -5.17 1.78
C ALA A 16 -34.42 -4.10 1.08
N ALA A 17 -34.70 -2.83 1.32
CA ALA A 17 -33.93 -1.72 0.77
C ALA A 17 -32.50 -1.67 1.35
N PHE A 18 -32.35 -1.87 2.65
CA PHE A 18 -31.07 -1.90 3.34
C PHE A 18 -30.18 -3.05 2.84
N VAL A 19 -30.72 -4.29 2.86
CA VAL A 19 -29.99 -5.47 2.38
C VAL A 19 -29.68 -5.34 0.88
N GLY A 20 -30.65 -4.91 0.07
CA GLY A 20 -30.44 -4.69 -1.36
C GLY A 20 -29.36 -3.67 -1.66
N SER A 21 -29.34 -2.52 -0.95
CA SER A 21 -28.31 -1.51 -1.12
C SER A 21 -26.94 -1.96 -0.61
N ALA A 22 -26.92 -2.72 0.49
CA ALA A 22 -25.68 -3.30 1.00
C ALA A 22 -25.07 -4.31 0.01
N LEU A 23 -25.89 -5.22 -0.53
CA LEU A 23 -25.45 -6.18 -1.54
C LEU A 23 -24.96 -5.49 -2.81
N LEU A 24 -25.69 -4.47 -3.30
CA LEU A 24 -25.25 -3.67 -4.44
C LEU A 24 -23.90 -3.00 -4.15
N LYS A 25 -23.73 -2.40 -2.98
CA LYS A 25 -22.48 -1.73 -2.62
C LYS A 25 -21.32 -2.72 -2.46
N MET A 26 -21.57 -3.90 -1.88
CA MET A 26 -20.54 -4.94 -1.72
C MET A 26 -20.14 -5.59 -3.05
N ASN A 27 -21.04 -5.64 -4.04
CA ASN A 27 -20.78 -6.19 -5.37
C ASN A 27 -20.47 -5.11 -6.43
N SER A 28 -20.53 -3.83 -6.09
CA SER A 28 -20.10 -2.76 -6.98
C SER A 28 -18.62 -2.49 -6.79
N ASP A 29 -17.83 -2.78 -7.80
CA ASP A 29 -16.46 -2.32 -7.87
C ASP A 29 -16.47 -0.85 -8.33
N PRO A 30 -16.09 0.11 -7.45
CA PRO A 30 -16.06 1.53 -7.81
C PRO A 30 -14.97 1.86 -8.84
N THR A 31 -14.05 0.92 -9.08
CA THR A 31 -12.98 1.05 -10.04
C THR A 31 -13.30 0.38 -11.37
N HIS A 32 -14.40 -0.38 -11.42
CA HIS A 32 -14.81 -1.08 -12.64
C HIS A 32 -14.84 -0.17 -13.86
N GLY A 33 -14.07 -0.53 -14.85
CA GLY A 33 -13.93 0.25 -16.09
C GLY A 33 -12.93 1.43 -16.04
N LYS A 34 -12.38 1.82 -14.87
CA LYS A 34 -11.35 2.87 -14.80
C LYS A 34 -10.04 2.40 -15.42
N TYR A 35 -9.69 1.14 -15.19
CA TYR A 35 -8.50 0.50 -15.75
C TYR A 35 -8.86 -0.47 -16.88
N ASN A 36 -10.05 -0.31 -17.49
CA ASN A 36 -10.50 -1.19 -18.55
C ASN A 36 -9.56 -1.05 -19.76
N THR A 37 -8.68 -1.98 -19.88
CA THR A 37 -7.77 -2.13 -21.01
C THR A 37 -8.00 -3.49 -21.62
N ARG A 38 -8.17 -3.54 -22.94
CA ARG A 38 -8.09 -4.82 -23.62
C ARG A 38 -6.67 -5.35 -23.45
N TRP A 39 -6.51 -6.36 -22.61
CA TRP A 39 -5.24 -6.99 -22.38
C TRP A 39 -5.07 -8.23 -23.27
N ASP A 40 -4.07 -8.20 -24.11
CA ASP A 40 -3.67 -9.31 -24.96
C ASP A 40 -2.18 -9.14 -25.37
N GLU A 41 -1.63 -10.12 -26.06
CA GLU A 41 -0.22 -10.12 -26.46
C GLU A 41 0.20 -8.93 -27.37
N THR A 42 -0.76 -8.23 -27.98
CA THR A 42 -0.48 -7.01 -28.76
C THR A 42 -0.29 -5.78 -27.89
N VAL A 43 -0.74 -5.83 -26.64
CA VAL A 43 -0.60 -4.74 -25.63
C VAL A 43 0.60 -4.99 -24.75
N GLY A 44 0.76 -6.22 -24.23
CA GLY A 44 1.85 -6.54 -23.33
C GLY A 44 1.86 -8.02 -22.92
N LYS A 45 2.79 -8.34 -22.05
CA LYS A 45 2.96 -9.67 -21.48
C LYS A 45 3.21 -9.59 -19.99
N VAL A 46 2.62 -10.52 -19.23
CA VAL A 46 2.91 -10.70 -17.81
C VAL A 46 3.80 -11.92 -17.58
N TYR A 47 4.72 -11.77 -16.64
CA TYR A 47 5.55 -12.84 -16.08
C TYR A 47 5.23 -12.90 -14.59
N THR A 48 4.57 -13.95 -14.16
CA THR A 48 4.05 -14.10 -12.79
C THR A 48 5.02 -14.87 -11.90
N ASP A 49 4.92 -14.62 -10.60
CA ASP A 49 5.62 -15.34 -9.54
C ASP A 49 7.14 -15.41 -9.69
N LEU A 50 7.75 -14.36 -10.24
CA LEU A 50 9.21 -14.24 -10.32
C LEU A 50 9.78 -14.09 -8.90
N PRO A 51 10.75 -14.93 -8.48
CA PRO A 51 11.26 -14.89 -7.12
C PRO A 51 12.27 -13.74 -6.93
N TYR A 52 12.26 -13.13 -5.74
CA TYR A 52 13.30 -12.21 -5.29
C TYR A 52 13.95 -12.66 -3.97
N GLY A 53 13.51 -13.78 -3.40
CA GLY A 53 14.01 -14.37 -2.18
C GLY A 53 13.56 -15.82 -2.03
N GLU A 54 13.88 -16.43 -0.89
CA GLU A 54 13.54 -17.84 -0.59
C GLU A 54 12.17 -18.00 0.05
N GLY A 55 11.60 -16.92 0.62
CA GLY A 55 10.29 -16.94 1.26
C GLY A 55 9.16 -17.20 0.27
N ALA A 56 8.11 -17.87 0.72
CA ALA A 56 6.94 -18.16 -0.11
C ALA A 56 6.28 -16.90 -0.69
N ALA A 57 6.28 -15.81 0.08
CA ALA A 57 5.77 -14.50 -0.32
C ALA A 57 6.75 -13.69 -1.18
N ASN A 58 8.04 -14.07 -1.25
CA ASN A 58 9.07 -13.29 -1.94
C ASN A 58 8.97 -13.43 -3.46
N LYS A 59 7.87 -12.95 -4.03
CA LYS A 59 7.53 -13.03 -5.45
C LYS A 59 7.02 -11.71 -5.98
N PHE A 60 7.25 -11.47 -7.26
CA PHE A 60 6.67 -10.33 -7.98
C PHE A 60 6.12 -10.76 -9.33
N ASP A 61 5.18 -9.98 -9.85
CA ASP A 61 4.70 -10.08 -11.22
C ASP A 61 5.24 -8.90 -12.03
N LEU A 62 5.69 -9.17 -13.24
CA LEU A 62 6.27 -8.18 -14.14
C LEU A 62 5.46 -8.10 -15.43
N TYR A 63 4.94 -6.90 -15.69
CA TYR A 63 4.17 -6.56 -16.89
C TYR A 63 5.04 -5.72 -17.81
N VAL A 64 5.23 -6.19 -19.04
CA VAL A 64 6.07 -5.52 -20.01
C VAL A 64 5.29 -5.20 -21.29
N PRO A 65 5.40 -3.98 -21.85
CA PRO A 65 4.67 -3.61 -23.07
C PRO A 65 5.15 -4.41 -24.28
N ALA A 66 4.22 -4.71 -25.20
CA ALA A 66 4.57 -5.37 -26.47
C ALA A 66 5.43 -4.47 -27.37
N ASP A 67 5.23 -3.15 -27.28
CA ASP A 67 6.02 -2.16 -27.99
C ASP A 67 7.42 -2.02 -27.38
N LYS A 68 8.44 -2.35 -28.15
CA LYS A 68 9.85 -2.25 -27.80
C LYS A 68 10.57 -1.11 -28.53
N SER A 69 9.84 -0.12 -29.02
CA SER A 69 10.41 0.99 -29.79
C SER A 69 11.07 2.08 -28.96
N GLN A 70 10.86 2.07 -27.64
CA GLN A 70 11.44 3.08 -26.74
C GLN A 70 12.91 2.77 -26.42
N ASP A 71 13.76 3.80 -26.41
CA ASP A 71 15.18 3.68 -26.03
C ASP A 71 15.36 3.31 -24.56
N ALA A 72 14.40 3.74 -23.70
CA ALA A 72 14.32 3.40 -22.28
C ALA A 72 12.88 3.51 -21.78
N TYR A 73 12.57 2.76 -20.73
CA TYR A 73 11.24 2.64 -20.13
C TYR A 73 11.25 3.15 -18.69
N GLY A 74 10.14 3.76 -18.25
CA GLY A 74 9.87 3.98 -16.85
C GLY A 74 9.31 2.70 -16.21
N LEU A 75 9.77 2.37 -15.01
CA LEU A 75 9.19 1.35 -14.16
C LEU A 75 8.13 1.96 -13.24
N VAL A 76 6.97 1.35 -13.13
CA VAL A 76 5.99 1.66 -12.08
C VAL A 76 5.79 0.43 -11.20
N VAL A 77 6.14 0.56 -9.92
CA VAL A 77 5.90 -0.49 -8.92
C VAL A 77 4.64 -0.16 -8.15
N TYR A 78 3.75 -1.13 -8.01
CA TYR A 78 2.58 -1.00 -7.16
C TYR A 78 2.58 -2.06 -6.06
N LEU A 79 2.30 -1.62 -4.84
CA LEU A 79 2.29 -2.45 -3.64
C LEU A 79 0.84 -2.60 -3.16
N HIS A 80 0.41 -3.85 -2.99
CA HIS A 80 -0.96 -4.18 -2.64
C HIS A 80 -1.37 -3.68 -1.25
N ALA A 81 -2.66 -3.41 -1.08
CA ALA A 81 -3.28 -3.12 0.20
C ALA A 81 -3.44 -4.40 1.05
N GLY A 82 -4.04 -4.29 2.24
CA GLY A 82 -4.40 -5.45 3.06
C GLY A 82 -3.99 -5.36 4.54
N GLY A 83 -3.74 -4.14 5.05
CA GLY A 83 -3.48 -3.91 6.48
C GLY A 83 -2.23 -4.63 6.99
N PHE A 84 -1.26 -4.94 6.12
CA PHE A 84 -0.03 -5.68 6.42
C PHE A 84 -0.25 -7.17 6.77
N THR A 85 -1.50 -7.64 6.79
CA THR A 85 -1.92 -8.98 7.22
C THR A 85 -2.63 -9.78 6.11
N GLY A 86 -2.94 -9.16 4.98
CA GLY A 86 -3.63 -9.74 3.84
C GLY A 86 -3.25 -9.05 2.53
N GLY A 87 -3.87 -9.47 1.44
CA GLY A 87 -3.65 -8.94 0.09
C GLY A 87 -2.68 -9.79 -0.74
N ASP A 88 -2.71 -9.55 -2.04
CA ASP A 88 -1.80 -10.18 -3.00
C ASP A 88 -1.61 -9.25 -4.20
N LYS A 89 -0.42 -9.28 -4.82
CA LYS A 89 -0.07 -8.53 -6.03
C LYS A 89 -1.03 -8.77 -7.20
N ALA A 90 -1.69 -9.93 -7.24
CA ALA A 90 -2.65 -10.28 -8.27
C ALA A 90 -3.96 -9.47 -8.18
N GLU A 91 -4.28 -8.89 -7.01
CA GLU A 91 -5.47 -8.05 -6.83
C GLU A 91 -5.39 -6.74 -7.63
N ASP A 92 -4.18 -6.30 -8.00
CA ASP A 92 -3.93 -5.06 -8.73
C ASP A 92 -3.61 -5.29 -10.23
N ALA A 93 -3.85 -6.51 -10.75
CA ALA A 93 -3.51 -6.91 -12.11
C ALA A 93 -4.08 -5.94 -13.17
N GLU A 94 -5.37 -5.57 -13.09
CA GLU A 94 -6.00 -4.67 -14.06
C GLU A 94 -5.31 -3.29 -14.13
N MET A 95 -4.89 -2.76 -12.99
CA MET A 95 -4.17 -1.49 -12.94
C MET A 95 -2.76 -1.63 -13.53
N LEU A 96 -2.06 -2.73 -13.24
CA LEU A 96 -0.73 -3.01 -13.78
C LEU A 96 -0.78 -3.22 -15.30
N GLU A 97 -1.80 -3.90 -15.80
CA GLU A 97 -2.09 -4.03 -17.23
C GLU A 97 -2.35 -2.67 -17.88
N TRP A 98 -3.15 -1.83 -17.21
CA TRP A 98 -3.42 -0.48 -17.69
C TRP A 98 -2.15 0.38 -17.74
N LEU A 99 -1.31 0.35 -16.71
CA LEU A 99 -0.01 1.05 -16.71
C LEU A 99 0.90 0.54 -17.84
N CYS A 100 0.94 -0.77 -18.02
CA CYS A 100 1.69 -1.39 -19.12
C CYS A 100 1.18 -0.95 -20.50
N SER A 101 -0.15 -0.83 -20.68
CA SER A 101 -0.77 -0.31 -21.92
C SER A 101 -0.38 1.13 -22.24
N LYS A 102 0.11 1.90 -21.26
CA LYS A 102 0.63 3.26 -21.45
C LYS A 102 2.14 3.28 -21.76
N GLY A 103 2.75 2.12 -21.94
CA GLY A 103 4.16 1.99 -22.31
C GLY A 103 5.13 1.95 -21.14
N TYR A 104 4.64 1.78 -19.90
CA TYR A 104 5.49 1.55 -18.73
C TYR A 104 5.77 0.05 -18.57
N VAL A 105 6.92 -0.28 -18.03
CA VAL A 105 7.10 -1.57 -17.35
C VAL A 105 6.44 -1.43 -15.98
N ALA A 106 5.58 -2.38 -15.60
CA ALA A 106 4.88 -2.34 -14.33
C ALA A 106 5.16 -3.61 -13.50
N ALA A 107 5.21 -3.49 -12.19
CA ALA A 107 5.44 -4.62 -11.30
C ALA A 107 4.56 -4.54 -10.06
N GLY A 108 3.96 -5.69 -9.69
CA GLY A 108 3.32 -5.91 -8.39
C GLY A 108 4.21 -6.81 -7.54
N ILE A 109 4.41 -6.47 -6.28
CA ILE A 109 5.34 -7.18 -5.39
C ILE A 109 4.57 -7.66 -4.16
N ASN A 110 4.68 -8.96 -3.86
CA ASN A 110 4.25 -9.53 -2.60
C ASN A 110 5.34 -9.35 -1.54
N TYR A 111 4.91 -9.30 -0.29
CA TYR A 111 5.76 -9.23 0.90
C TYR A 111 5.18 -10.13 2.00
N THR A 112 5.99 -10.57 2.96
CA THR A 112 5.58 -11.48 4.02
C THR A 112 4.56 -10.82 4.94
N LEU A 113 3.35 -11.37 4.97
CA LEU A 113 2.24 -10.85 5.77
C LEU A 113 2.39 -11.24 7.24
N PHE A 114 1.99 -10.34 8.14
CA PHE A 114 1.86 -10.66 9.56
C PHE A 114 0.66 -11.59 9.76
N THR A 115 0.93 -12.82 10.16
CA THR A 115 -0.06 -13.90 10.39
C THR A 115 0.39 -14.76 11.57
N GLU A 116 -0.46 -15.70 11.99
CA GLU A 116 -0.07 -16.68 13.01
C GLU A 116 1.15 -17.53 12.59
N GLU A 117 1.34 -17.72 11.28
CA GLU A 117 2.47 -18.47 10.71
C GLU A 117 3.74 -17.59 10.60
N ASN A 118 3.56 -16.27 10.51
CA ASN A 118 4.65 -15.28 10.40
C ASN A 118 4.50 -14.19 11.46
N PRO A 119 4.59 -14.53 12.76
CA PRO A 119 4.33 -13.57 13.84
C PRO A 119 5.44 -12.51 14.00
N ASP A 120 6.57 -12.70 13.36
CA ASP A 120 7.69 -11.76 13.36
C ASP A 120 7.66 -10.77 12.20
N ALA A 121 6.71 -10.93 11.25
CA ALA A 121 6.51 -9.97 10.17
C ALA A 121 6.02 -8.62 10.73
N SER A 122 6.51 -7.54 10.19
CA SER A 122 6.22 -6.17 10.61
C SER A 122 6.28 -5.22 9.43
N VAL A 123 5.78 -3.99 9.58
CA VAL A 123 5.94 -2.97 8.53
C VAL A 123 7.41 -2.74 8.20
N TYR A 124 8.28 -2.82 9.22
CA TYR A 124 9.72 -2.69 9.01
C TYR A 124 10.26 -3.82 8.14
N SER A 125 10.02 -5.09 8.51
CA SER A 125 10.52 -6.24 7.73
C SER A 125 9.94 -6.27 6.32
N GLN A 126 8.65 -5.95 6.15
CA GLN A 126 8.01 -5.84 4.84
C GLN A 126 8.65 -4.75 3.98
N SER A 127 8.99 -3.61 4.56
CA SER A 127 9.68 -2.53 3.83
C SER A 127 11.09 -2.95 3.38
N GLU A 128 11.81 -3.72 4.18
CA GLU A 128 13.12 -4.27 3.79
C GLU A 128 12.99 -5.33 2.67
N GLU A 129 11.91 -6.14 2.69
CA GLU A 129 11.62 -7.06 1.58
C GLU A 129 11.34 -6.32 0.27
N ILE A 130 10.55 -5.23 0.30
CA ILE A 130 10.33 -4.39 -0.88
C ILE A 130 11.65 -3.82 -1.41
N LYS A 131 12.50 -3.31 -0.52
CA LYS A 131 13.83 -2.83 -0.89
C LYS A 131 14.68 -3.91 -1.55
N ALA A 132 14.66 -5.12 -0.96
CA ALA A 132 15.39 -6.27 -1.49
C ALA A 132 14.86 -6.75 -2.86
N ALA A 133 13.57 -6.59 -3.15
CA ALA A 133 12.95 -7.00 -4.41
C ALA A 133 13.37 -6.13 -5.61
N MET A 134 13.65 -4.85 -5.41
CA MET A 134 13.86 -3.90 -6.52
C MET A 134 14.98 -4.27 -7.50
N PRO A 135 16.17 -4.72 -7.06
CA PRO A 135 17.21 -5.18 -8.00
C PRO A 135 16.75 -6.35 -8.86
N TYR A 136 15.93 -7.26 -8.32
CA TYR A 136 15.41 -8.41 -9.07
C TYR A 136 14.38 -7.99 -10.10
N VAL A 137 13.50 -7.04 -9.78
CA VAL A 137 12.53 -6.47 -10.74
C VAL A 137 13.26 -5.83 -11.91
N VAL A 138 14.27 -5.00 -11.63
CA VAL A 138 15.07 -4.33 -12.66
C VAL A 138 15.80 -5.35 -13.52
N ALA A 139 16.50 -6.30 -12.92
CA ALA A 139 17.24 -7.33 -13.64
C ALA A 139 16.33 -8.21 -14.52
N ALA A 140 15.12 -8.52 -14.04
CA ALA A 140 14.14 -9.29 -14.82
C ALA A 140 13.67 -8.52 -16.06
N ALA A 141 13.38 -7.22 -15.94
CA ALA A 141 13.02 -6.38 -17.08
C ALA A 141 14.16 -6.25 -18.09
N GLU A 142 15.39 -6.03 -17.63
CA GLU A 142 16.58 -5.92 -18.46
C GLU A 142 16.87 -7.23 -19.21
N LYS A 143 16.71 -8.37 -18.55
CA LYS A 143 16.86 -9.71 -19.17
C LYS A 143 15.86 -9.93 -20.30
N LEU A 144 14.69 -9.31 -20.23
CA LEU A 144 13.66 -9.33 -21.27
C LEU A 144 13.90 -8.29 -22.37
N GLY A 145 14.94 -7.46 -22.26
CA GLY A 145 15.34 -6.45 -23.23
C GLY A 145 14.70 -5.07 -23.01
N TYR A 146 14.16 -4.79 -21.81
CA TYR A 146 13.64 -3.48 -21.44
C TYR A 146 14.69 -2.73 -20.60
N LYS A 147 15.35 -1.75 -21.21
CA LYS A 147 16.25 -0.84 -20.49
C LYS A 147 15.41 0.11 -19.63
N LEU A 148 15.63 0.11 -18.33
CA LEU A 148 14.96 1.01 -17.40
C LEU A 148 15.88 2.18 -17.04
N ASP A 149 15.32 3.41 -16.93
CA ASP A 149 16.10 4.61 -16.58
C ASP A 149 15.55 5.41 -15.40
N ARG A 150 14.35 5.09 -14.95
CA ARG A 150 13.65 5.76 -13.85
C ARG A 150 12.52 4.90 -13.32
N MET A 151 12.06 5.21 -12.09
CA MET A 151 10.89 4.55 -11.53
C MET A 151 9.97 5.51 -10.79
N ALA A 152 8.71 5.10 -10.68
CA ALA A 152 7.75 5.55 -9.69
C ALA A 152 7.34 4.38 -8.82
N ILE A 153 7.00 4.65 -7.56
CA ILE A 153 6.46 3.65 -6.66
C ILE A 153 5.10 4.10 -6.15
N SER A 154 4.20 3.15 -5.95
CA SER A 154 2.83 3.42 -5.56
C SER A 154 2.27 2.32 -4.69
N GLY A 155 1.16 2.59 -4.05
CA GLY A 155 0.40 1.59 -3.30
C GLY A 155 -0.82 2.18 -2.64
N GLY A 156 -1.70 1.30 -2.17
CA GLY A 156 -2.88 1.66 -1.40
C GLY A 156 -2.76 1.16 0.04
N SER A 157 -3.22 1.95 1.04
CA SER A 157 -3.26 1.51 2.45
C SER A 157 -1.89 1.00 2.93
N ALA A 158 -1.77 -0.27 3.33
CA ALA A 158 -0.50 -0.89 3.70
C ALA A 158 0.58 -0.71 2.63
N GLY A 159 0.25 -0.97 1.35
CA GLY A 159 1.16 -0.75 0.23
C GLY A 159 1.55 0.71 0.04
N GLY A 160 0.64 1.65 0.35
CA GLY A 160 0.92 3.09 0.35
C GLY A 160 2.00 3.47 1.39
N CYS A 161 1.89 2.92 2.61
CA CYS A 161 2.91 3.07 3.65
C CYS A 161 4.28 2.59 3.16
N LEU A 162 4.34 1.36 2.62
CA LEU A 162 5.59 0.77 2.11
C LEU A 162 6.17 1.57 0.93
N ALA A 163 5.30 2.10 0.06
CA ALA A 163 5.72 2.95 -1.06
C ALA A 163 6.34 4.27 -0.58
N LEU A 164 5.74 4.92 0.43
CA LEU A 164 6.27 6.13 1.05
C LEU A 164 7.64 5.87 1.70
N LEU A 165 7.78 4.75 2.44
CA LEU A 165 9.05 4.38 3.06
C LEU A 165 10.14 4.16 2.01
N TYR A 166 9.83 3.43 0.95
CA TYR A 166 10.79 3.24 -0.13
C TYR A 166 11.20 4.56 -0.79
N ALA A 167 10.23 5.44 -1.06
CA ALA A 167 10.48 6.71 -1.75
C ALA A 167 11.24 7.73 -0.90
N TYR A 168 11.10 7.73 0.42
CA TYR A 168 11.68 8.74 1.29
C TYR A 168 12.89 8.24 2.08
N ARG A 169 12.87 6.98 2.52
CA ARG A 169 13.94 6.37 3.31
C ARG A 169 14.98 5.67 2.44
N ASP A 170 14.52 4.97 1.39
CA ASP A 170 15.36 4.00 0.67
C ASP A 170 15.71 4.44 -0.76
N ALA A 171 15.22 5.59 -1.24
CA ALA A 171 15.43 6.07 -2.61
C ALA A 171 16.90 6.18 -3.02
N ASP A 172 17.77 6.57 -2.11
CA ASP A 172 19.23 6.72 -2.37
C ASP A 172 19.92 5.39 -2.66
N THR A 173 19.33 4.27 -2.23
CA THR A 173 19.85 2.92 -2.47
C THR A 173 19.10 2.18 -3.58
N SER A 174 18.14 2.85 -4.21
CA SER A 174 17.34 2.29 -5.31
C SER A 174 18.22 2.02 -6.55
N PRO A 175 18.02 0.87 -7.25
CA PRO A 175 18.75 0.59 -8.47
C PRO A 175 18.40 1.54 -9.63
N LEU A 176 17.28 2.25 -9.54
CA LEU A 176 16.85 3.28 -10.48
C LEU A 176 16.52 4.59 -9.75
N PRO A 177 16.72 5.73 -10.37
CA PRO A 177 16.25 7.00 -9.79
C PRO A 177 14.74 6.96 -9.55
N VAL A 178 14.33 7.08 -8.30
CA VAL A 178 12.93 7.28 -7.92
C VAL A 178 12.52 8.70 -8.30
N ARG A 179 11.49 8.86 -9.12
CA ARG A 179 11.06 10.16 -9.65
C ARG A 179 9.81 10.70 -8.99
N MET A 180 9.00 9.82 -8.43
CA MET A 180 7.81 10.21 -7.68
C MET A 180 7.27 9.01 -6.88
N VAL A 181 6.48 9.33 -5.86
CA VAL A 181 5.57 8.40 -5.21
C VAL A 181 4.13 8.91 -5.38
N PHE A 182 3.19 7.99 -5.61
CA PHE A 182 1.78 8.29 -5.50
C PHE A 182 1.11 7.20 -4.66
N GLU A 183 0.31 7.59 -3.70
CA GLU A 183 -0.29 6.67 -2.76
C GLU A 183 -1.73 7.08 -2.40
N ALA A 184 -2.48 6.11 -1.93
CA ALA A 184 -3.81 6.32 -1.39
C ALA A 184 -3.92 5.73 0.02
N VAL A 185 -4.22 6.58 1.00
CA VAL A 185 -4.54 6.25 2.39
C VAL A 185 -3.47 5.41 3.10
N GLY A 186 -2.19 5.59 2.73
CA GLY A 186 -1.06 4.94 3.39
C GLY A 186 -0.72 5.58 4.73
N PRO A 187 -0.50 4.81 5.82
CA PRO A 187 0.05 5.36 7.06
C PRO A 187 1.40 6.00 6.82
N GLY A 188 1.49 7.32 7.02
CA GLY A 188 2.73 8.08 6.85
C GLY A 188 3.38 8.51 8.17
N SER A 189 2.64 8.37 9.30
CA SER A 189 3.06 8.79 10.63
C SER A 189 2.49 7.85 11.70
N PHE A 190 3.26 7.62 12.77
CA PHE A 190 2.90 6.76 13.89
C PHE A 190 2.99 7.50 15.24
N HIS A 191 2.46 8.73 15.30
CA HIS A 191 2.26 9.46 16.55
C HIS A 191 0.94 9.00 17.20
N VAL A 192 0.96 8.64 18.48
CA VAL A 192 -0.24 8.07 19.19
C VAL A 192 -1.45 8.99 19.13
N GLU A 193 -1.23 10.31 19.16
CA GLU A 193 -2.27 11.33 19.11
C GLU A 193 -3.05 11.29 17.79
N ASP A 194 -2.41 10.93 16.70
CA ASP A 194 -3.02 10.88 15.37
C ASP A 194 -3.88 9.63 15.16
N TRP A 195 -3.74 8.65 16.07
CA TRP A 195 -4.46 7.39 16.04
C TRP A 195 -5.56 7.30 17.10
N GLY A 196 -6.03 8.46 17.59
CA GLY A 196 -7.09 8.54 18.60
C GLY A 196 -8.42 7.90 18.19
N ILE A 197 -8.69 7.73 16.88
CA ILE A 197 -9.88 6.99 16.40
C ILE A 197 -9.89 5.52 16.87
N PHE A 198 -8.73 4.96 17.18
CA PHE A 198 -8.55 3.61 17.74
C PHE A 198 -8.32 3.64 19.25
N GLY A 199 -8.41 4.82 19.89
CA GLY A 199 -8.20 4.99 21.33
C GLY A 199 -6.73 4.85 21.77
N LEU A 200 -5.77 4.94 20.85
CA LEU A 200 -4.36 4.78 21.19
C LEU A 200 -3.83 5.93 22.03
N ASP A 201 -4.38 7.12 21.88
CA ASP A 201 -4.10 8.31 22.69
C ASP A 201 -4.59 8.18 24.13
N GLN A 202 -5.55 7.26 24.40
CA GLN A 202 -6.15 7.02 25.71
C GLN A 202 -5.58 5.74 26.39
N SER A 203 -4.86 4.91 25.66
CA SER A 203 -4.37 3.61 26.16
C SER A 203 -2.93 3.34 25.76
N PRO A 204 -1.95 3.74 26.60
CA PRO A 204 -0.54 3.40 26.35
C PRO A 204 -0.28 1.92 26.13
N ALA A 205 -1.05 1.03 26.79
CA ALA A 205 -0.90 -0.41 26.59
C ALA A 205 -1.38 -0.88 25.21
N ALA A 206 -2.48 -0.34 24.70
CA ALA A 206 -2.95 -0.63 23.35
C ALA A 206 -1.99 -0.06 22.29
N ALA A 207 -1.50 1.15 22.49
CA ALA A 207 -0.50 1.77 21.61
C ALA A 207 0.80 0.97 21.58
N ALA A 208 1.32 0.56 22.74
CA ALA A 208 2.50 -0.27 22.83
C ALA A 208 2.31 -1.61 22.08
N GLY A 209 1.16 -2.27 22.27
CA GLY A 209 0.84 -3.52 21.58
C GLY A 209 0.83 -3.36 20.06
N LEU A 210 0.10 -2.38 19.54
CA LEU A 210 0.01 -2.14 18.10
C LEU A 210 1.36 -1.73 17.50
N PHE A 211 2.04 -0.77 18.09
CA PHE A 211 3.30 -0.26 17.55
C PHE A 211 4.46 -1.25 17.69
N SER A 212 4.39 -2.17 18.67
CA SER A 212 5.33 -3.29 18.72
C SER A 212 5.21 -4.19 17.49
N VAL A 213 4.00 -4.58 17.15
CA VAL A 213 3.74 -5.41 15.96
C VAL A 213 4.17 -4.65 14.69
N MET A 214 3.79 -3.39 14.55
CA MET A 214 4.09 -2.62 13.34
C MET A 214 5.59 -2.35 13.17
N SER A 215 6.30 -2.01 14.24
CA SER A 215 7.74 -1.72 14.17
C SER A 215 8.63 -2.96 14.20
N GLY A 216 8.10 -4.10 14.69
CA GLY A 216 8.89 -5.29 14.98
C GLY A 216 9.79 -5.14 16.24
N GLN A 217 9.52 -4.14 17.10
CA GLN A 217 10.27 -3.89 18.33
C GLN A 217 9.34 -3.99 19.54
N ALA A 218 9.80 -4.64 20.59
CA ALA A 218 9.03 -4.72 21.83
C ALA A 218 8.94 -3.35 22.50
N LEU A 219 7.72 -2.84 22.70
CA LEU A 219 7.43 -1.58 23.36
C LEU A 219 6.59 -1.83 24.60
N THR A 220 6.80 -0.98 25.61
CA THR A 220 6.06 -0.99 26.87
C THR A 220 5.13 0.22 26.96
N PRO A 221 4.12 0.20 27.84
CA PRO A 221 3.31 1.40 28.12
C PRO A 221 4.14 2.60 28.61
N GLU A 222 5.26 2.36 29.28
CA GLU A 222 6.20 3.39 29.75
C GLU A 222 6.94 4.04 28.56
N ASP A 223 7.29 3.28 27.53
CA ASP A 223 7.89 3.82 26.30
C ASP A 223 6.92 4.77 25.60
N ILE A 224 5.62 4.41 25.56
CA ILE A 224 4.58 5.27 25.01
C ILE A 224 4.44 6.55 25.86
N ALA A 225 4.32 6.41 27.19
CA ALA A 225 4.10 7.53 28.09
C ALA A 225 5.29 8.51 28.11
N SER A 226 6.51 8.01 27.95
CA SER A 226 7.74 8.83 27.93
C SER A 226 8.06 9.41 26.53
N GLY A 227 7.40 8.92 25.47
CA GLY A 227 7.72 9.26 24.08
C GLY A 227 8.92 8.50 23.50
N ALA A 228 9.52 7.55 24.23
CA ALA A 228 10.66 6.75 23.75
C ALA A 228 10.29 5.88 22.54
N TYR A 229 9.04 5.49 22.41
CA TYR A 229 8.52 4.73 21.26
C TYR A 229 8.77 5.41 19.92
N LEU A 230 8.91 6.75 19.86
CA LEU A 230 9.12 7.50 18.63
C LEU A 230 10.40 7.08 17.89
N GLU A 231 11.43 6.66 18.60
CA GLU A 231 12.64 6.13 17.98
C GLU A 231 12.42 4.72 17.41
N ALA A 232 11.60 3.90 18.07
CA ALA A 232 11.27 2.55 17.60
C ALA A 232 10.37 2.56 16.35
N VAL A 233 9.43 3.51 16.25
CA VAL A 233 8.56 3.65 15.08
C VAL A 233 9.15 4.53 13.96
N LYS A 234 10.26 5.22 14.20
CA LYS A 234 10.93 6.04 13.21
C LYS A 234 11.24 5.30 11.89
N PRO A 235 11.75 4.06 11.90
CA PRO A 235 12.03 3.33 10.66
C PRO A 235 10.81 3.10 9.76
N ILE A 236 9.59 3.14 10.35
CA ILE A 236 8.33 2.92 9.64
C ILE A 236 7.48 4.17 9.45
N SER A 237 7.93 5.33 9.95
CA SER A 237 7.24 6.62 9.88
C SER A 237 7.81 7.46 8.74
N ALA A 238 7.11 7.51 7.61
CA ALA A 238 7.58 8.18 6.40
C ALA A 238 7.83 9.68 6.58
N ASP A 239 7.03 10.37 7.42
CA ASP A 239 7.18 11.78 7.78
C ASP A 239 8.56 12.10 8.39
N ARG A 240 9.21 11.12 9.03
CA ARG A 240 10.52 11.27 9.66
C ARG A 240 11.71 11.20 8.69
N TRP A 241 11.44 10.89 7.42
CA TRP A 241 12.44 10.73 6.37
C TRP A 241 12.34 11.81 5.28
N VAL A 242 11.37 12.71 5.41
CA VAL A 242 11.22 13.83 4.49
C VAL A 242 12.40 14.78 4.62
N THR A 243 12.98 15.15 3.48
CA THR A 243 14.11 16.09 3.36
C THR A 243 13.85 17.04 2.18
N LYS A 244 14.68 18.04 2.00
CA LYS A 244 14.60 18.96 0.84
C LYS A 244 14.77 18.24 -0.53
N ASP A 245 15.34 17.04 -0.52
CA ASP A 245 15.61 16.23 -1.72
C ASP A 245 14.56 15.10 -1.90
N THR A 246 13.52 15.10 -1.07
CA THR A 246 12.41 14.14 -1.16
C THR A 246 11.71 14.25 -2.51
N VAL A 247 11.40 13.10 -3.09
CA VAL A 247 10.78 13.01 -4.42
C VAL A 247 9.37 13.62 -4.44
N PRO A 248 8.91 14.15 -5.61
CA PRO A 248 7.54 14.62 -5.76
C PRO A 248 6.52 13.56 -5.37
N SER A 249 5.51 13.98 -4.61
CA SER A 249 4.53 13.08 -4.00
C SER A 249 3.12 13.46 -4.37
N VAL A 250 2.29 12.48 -4.70
CA VAL A 250 0.83 12.61 -4.84
C VAL A 250 0.19 11.77 -3.75
N LEU A 251 -0.50 12.42 -2.84
CA LEU A 251 -1.10 11.80 -1.66
C LEU A 251 -2.63 11.92 -1.73
N CYS A 252 -3.34 10.85 -1.43
CA CYS A 252 -4.80 10.82 -1.43
C CYS A 252 -5.32 10.27 -0.10
N TYR A 253 -5.99 11.09 0.70
CA TYR A 253 -6.58 10.69 1.98
C TYR A 253 -8.05 11.06 2.08
N GLY A 254 -8.85 10.16 2.65
CA GLY A 254 -10.26 10.40 2.92
C GLY A 254 -10.49 11.14 4.23
N ALA A 255 -11.15 12.31 4.21
CA ALA A 255 -11.43 13.10 5.41
C ALA A 255 -12.30 12.35 6.46
N TYR A 256 -13.03 11.33 6.03
CA TYR A 256 -13.92 10.52 6.89
C TYR A 256 -13.50 9.05 6.90
N ASP A 257 -12.25 8.76 6.57
CA ASP A 257 -11.73 7.40 6.63
C ASP A 257 -11.78 6.86 8.06
N LYS A 258 -12.26 5.61 8.19
CA LYS A 258 -12.40 4.91 9.48
C LYS A 258 -11.28 3.92 9.74
N MET A 259 -10.45 3.65 8.73
CA MET A 259 -9.33 2.71 8.80
C MET A 259 -8.00 3.45 8.89
N GLN A 260 -7.74 4.38 7.97
CA GLN A 260 -6.58 5.27 8.04
C GLN A 260 -7.00 6.63 8.56
N PRO A 261 -6.66 6.98 9.80
CA PRO A 261 -7.06 8.27 10.38
C PRO A 261 -6.55 9.44 9.54
N PHE A 262 -7.45 10.32 9.12
CA PHE A 262 -7.04 11.52 8.38
C PHE A 262 -6.05 12.39 9.19
N ALA A 263 -6.14 12.37 10.52
CA ALA A 263 -5.20 13.05 11.39
C ALA A 263 -3.76 12.61 11.16
N ALA A 264 -3.53 11.30 10.97
CA ALA A 264 -2.21 10.72 10.75
C ALA A 264 -1.56 11.08 9.39
N SER A 265 -2.31 11.70 8.47
CA SER A 265 -1.73 12.26 7.23
C SER A 265 -1.08 13.64 7.44
N LYS A 266 -1.52 14.38 8.47
CA LYS A 266 -1.11 15.78 8.69
C LYS A 266 0.38 15.95 8.98
N PRO A 267 1.04 15.11 9.82
CA PRO A 267 2.48 15.22 10.03
C PRO A 267 3.28 15.02 8.74
N LEU A 268 2.85 14.07 7.90
CA LEU A 268 3.49 13.83 6.61
C LEU A 268 3.34 15.05 5.67
N VAL A 269 2.13 15.61 5.57
CA VAL A 269 1.89 16.81 4.73
C VAL A 269 2.71 17.97 5.24
N ALA A 270 2.72 18.23 6.55
CA ALA A 270 3.51 19.31 7.16
C ALA A 270 5.03 19.13 6.98
N ALA A 271 5.51 17.89 6.90
CA ALA A 271 6.91 17.62 6.62
C ALA A 271 7.30 17.89 5.16
N LEU A 272 6.35 17.77 4.23
CA LEU A 272 6.54 17.98 2.78
C LEU A 272 6.40 19.45 2.35
N GLU A 273 5.77 20.31 3.14
CA GLU A 273 5.62 21.76 2.93
C GLU A 273 6.81 22.54 3.46
#